data_4eb44c6c1ebe2f8361e5120fce4a0c24
#
_entry.id   4eb44c6c1ebe2f8361e5120fce4a0c24
#
_cell.length_a   1.000
_cell.length_b   1.000
_cell.length_c   1.000
_cell.angle_alpha   90.00
_cell.angle_beta   90.00
_cell.angle_gamma   90.00
#
_symmetry.space_group_name_H-M   'P 1'
#
loop_
_entity.id
_entity.type
_entity.pdbx_description
1 polymer ?
#
loop_
_entity_poly.entity_id
_entity_poly.type
_entity_poly.pdbx_seq_one_letter_code
_entity_poly.pdbx_strand_id
1 'polypeptide(L)'
;MAMLEEQSHASYSDLESLDNFYISRAVDYINRSTVLDITVNEVAEYLHISRSYLFELFRRHLNTSPQTFLIAAKIANARELLLQTDISIENIALSCGYQNPFAFSRAFKKETGMTPREYRLKCASNGNLLNH
;
A
#
# COMPACT_ATOMS: atom_id res chain seq x y z
N MET A 1 -39.98 -3.31 17.53
CA MET A 1 -40.18 -1.97 16.95
C MET A 1 -38.98 -1.07 17.14
N ALA A 2 -38.45 -1.00 18.33
CA ALA A 2 -37.25 -0.23 18.59
C ALA A 2 -36.08 -0.67 17.71
N MET A 3 -35.95 -1.94 17.41
CA MET A 3 -34.89 -2.44 16.57
C MET A 3 -34.98 -1.92 15.14
N LEU A 4 -36.18 -1.81 14.60
CA LEU A 4 -36.36 -1.24 13.26
C LEU A 4 -36.02 0.24 13.21
N GLU A 5 -36.37 0.96 14.27
CA GLU A 5 -36.02 2.38 14.35
C GLU A 5 -34.52 2.58 14.47
N GLU A 6 -33.86 1.75 15.25
CA GLU A 6 -32.41 1.78 15.39
C GLU A 6 -31.71 1.52 14.06
N GLN A 7 -32.23 0.56 13.29
CA GLN A 7 -31.65 0.23 11.98
C GLN A 7 -31.88 1.34 10.97
N SER A 8 -33.06 1.96 11.00
CA SER A 8 -33.36 3.04 10.09
C SER A 8 -32.63 4.32 10.46
N HIS A 9 -32.20 4.44 11.71
CA HIS A 9 -31.43 5.54 12.22
C HIS A 9 -29.95 5.18 12.38
N ALA A 10 -29.45 4.25 11.56
CA ALA A 10 -28.02 3.98 11.53
C ALA A 10 -27.31 5.32 11.35
N SER A 11 -26.71 5.80 12.43
CA SER A 11 -26.15 7.11 12.47
C SER A 11 -24.86 7.20 11.66
N TYR A 12 -24.38 8.41 11.41
CA TYR A 12 -23.08 8.60 10.81
C TYR A 12 -22.00 7.87 11.60
N SER A 13 -22.11 7.81 12.92
CA SER A 13 -21.12 7.12 13.76
C SER A 13 -21.11 5.61 13.53
N ASP A 14 -22.26 4.99 13.27
CA ASP A 14 -22.33 3.57 12.98
C ASP A 14 -21.74 3.26 11.61
N LEU A 15 -22.07 4.06 10.60
CA LEU A 15 -21.53 3.91 9.26
C LEU A 15 -20.03 4.18 9.26
N GLU A 16 -19.60 5.20 9.98
CA GLU A 16 -18.20 5.54 10.12
C GLU A 16 -17.43 4.43 10.83
N SER A 17 -18.03 3.81 11.85
CA SER A 17 -17.41 2.68 12.55
C SER A 17 -17.23 1.49 11.62
N LEU A 18 -18.21 1.21 10.78
CA LEU A 18 -18.13 0.13 9.81
C LEU A 18 -17.07 0.43 8.75
N ASP A 19 -17.06 1.65 8.24
CA ASP A 19 -16.03 2.09 7.30
C ASP A 19 -14.64 1.96 7.92
N ASN A 20 -14.47 2.41 9.16
CA ASN A 20 -13.19 2.32 9.86
C ASN A 20 -12.75 0.88 10.04
N PHE A 21 -13.68 -0.01 10.30
CA PHE A 21 -13.39 -1.44 10.40
C PHE A 21 -12.80 -1.97 9.09
N TYR A 22 -13.45 -1.68 7.97
CA TYR A 22 -12.99 -2.17 6.69
C TYR A 22 -11.70 -1.51 6.22
N ILE A 23 -11.58 -0.19 6.40
CA ILE A 23 -10.37 0.51 5.97
C ILE A 23 -9.16 0.08 6.79
N SER A 24 -9.35 -0.12 8.07
CA SER A 24 -8.30 -0.62 8.96
C SER A 24 -7.81 -2.00 8.53
N ARG A 25 -8.74 -2.89 8.20
CA ARG A 25 -8.39 -4.24 7.75
C ARG A 25 -7.73 -4.23 6.39
N ALA A 26 -8.18 -3.33 5.50
CA ALA A 26 -7.55 -3.19 4.18
C ALA A 26 -6.09 -2.73 4.31
N VAL A 27 -5.87 -1.70 5.09
CA VAL A 27 -4.52 -1.17 5.32
C VAL A 27 -3.62 -2.23 5.95
N ASP A 28 -4.13 -2.92 6.96
CA ASP A 28 -3.38 -3.98 7.64
C ASP A 28 -3.03 -5.12 6.68
N TYR A 29 -3.98 -5.54 5.86
CA TYR A 29 -3.76 -6.60 4.88
C TYR A 29 -2.69 -6.18 3.86
N ILE A 30 -2.79 -4.96 3.34
CA ILE A 30 -1.81 -4.44 2.38
C ILE A 30 -0.43 -4.39 3.01
N ASN A 31 -0.32 -3.85 4.21
CA ASN A 31 0.98 -3.71 4.87
C ASN A 31 1.64 -5.05 5.17
N ARG A 32 0.86 -6.06 5.50
CA ARG A 32 1.40 -7.39 5.76
C ARG A 32 1.74 -8.14 4.48
N SER A 33 1.19 -7.74 3.36
CA SER A 33 1.33 -8.44 2.08
C SER A 33 2.20 -7.70 1.06
N THR A 34 2.90 -6.64 1.48
CA THR A 34 3.65 -5.79 0.54
C THR A 34 4.80 -6.50 -0.16
N VAL A 35 5.27 -7.60 0.40
CA VAL A 35 6.31 -8.40 -0.24
C VAL A 35 5.73 -9.25 -1.38
N LEU A 36 4.41 -9.41 -1.40
CA LEU A 36 3.72 -10.24 -2.37
C LEU A 36 3.09 -9.38 -3.45
N ASP A 37 2.84 -10.00 -4.58
CA ASP A 37 2.17 -9.34 -5.70
C ASP A 37 0.66 -9.33 -5.44
N ILE A 38 0.19 -8.43 -4.61
CA ILE A 38 -1.25 -8.31 -4.35
C ILE A 38 -1.87 -7.22 -5.21
N THR A 39 -3.13 -7.41 -5.54
CA THR A 39 -3.89 -6.49 -6.37
C THR A 39 -5.05 -5.89 -5.57
N VAL A 40 -5.61 -4.80 -6.10
CA VAL A 40 -6.80 -4.18 -5.51
C VAL A 40 -7.96 -5.18 -5.44
N ASN A 41 -8.11 -6.02 -6.48
CA ASN A 41 -9.14 -7.06 -6.49
C ASN A 41 -8.97 -8.03 -5.32
N GLU A 42 -7.74 -8.45 -5.05
CA GLU A 42 -7.48 -9.38 -3.95
C GLU A 42 -7.81 -8.76 -2.60
N VAL A 43 -7.55 -7.46 -2.43
CA VAL A 43 -7.92 -6.76 -1.19
C VAL A 43 -9.43 -6.77 -1.02
N ALA A 44 -10.18 -6.43 -2.07
CA ALA A 44 -11.63 -6.43 -2.03
C ALA A 44 -12.19 -7.83 -1.74
N GLU A 45 -11.63 -8.85 -2.37
CA GLU A 45 -12.02 -10.25 -2.13
C GLU A 45 -11.75 -10.67 -0.70
N TYR A 46 -10.60 -10.32 -0.18
CA TYR A 46 -10.24 -10.63 1.21
C TYR A 46 -11.25 -10.05 2.19
N LEU A 47 -11.72 -8.83 1.92
CA LEU A 47 -12.67 -8.15 2.79
C LEU A 47 -14.13 -8.49 2.48
N HIS A 48 -14.38 -9.24 1.42
CA HIS A 48 -15.74 -9.57 0.95
C HIS A 48 -16.57 -8.33 0.66
N ILE A 49 -15.94 -7.33 0.05
CA ILE A 49 -16.63 -6.10 -0.36
C ILE A 49 -16.40 -5.87 -1.85
N SER A 50 -17.21 -4.99 -2.43
CA SER A 50 -17.05 -4.65 -3.85
C SER A 50 -15.84 -3.72 -4.03
N ARG A 51 -15.30 -3.72 -5.24
CA ARG A 51 -14.25 -2.77 -5.60
C ARG A 51 -14.71 -1.33 -5.44
N SER A 52 -15.96 -1.06 -5.83
CA SER A 52 -16.53 0.28 -5.72
C SER A 52 -16.55 0.76 -4.28
N TYR A 53 -16.96 -0.10 -3.36
CA TYR A 53 -16.97 0.25 -1.96
C TYR A 53 -15.56 0.46 -1.42
N LEU A 54 -14.62 -0.39 -1.82
CA LEU A 54 -13.23 -0.22 -1.43
C LEU A 54 -12.69 1.12 -1.91
N PHE A 55 -12.99 1.51 -3.14
CA PHE A 55 -12.62 2.82 -3.68
C PHE A 55 -13.18 3.96 -2.85
N GLU A 56 -14.47 3.88 -2.51
CA GLU A 56 -15.13 4.90 -1.68
C GLU A 56 -14.49 5.01 -0.31
N LEU A 57 -14.16 3.89 0.31
CA LEU A 57 -13.50 3.87 1.61
C LEU A 57 -12.16 4.60 1.57
N PHE A 58 -11.34 4.28 0.59
CA PHE A 58 -10.02 4.89 0.48
C PHE A 58 -10.13 6.38 0.18
N ARG A 59 -11.03 6.74 -0.72
CA ARG A 59 -11.22 8.16 -1.06
C ARG A 59 -11.69 8.96 0.14
N ARG A 60 -12.65 8.45 0.89
CA ARG A 60 -13.23 9.17 2.04
C ARG A 60 -12.29 9.26 3.22
N HIS A 61 -11.61 8.18 3.54
CA HIS A 61 -10.84 8.11 4.79
C HIS A 61 -9.36 8.37 4.62
N LEU A 62 -8.80 8.10 3.44
CA LEU A 62 -7.37 8.25 3.19
C LEU A 62 -7.07 9.25 2.07
N ASN A 63 -8.10 9.80 1.45
CA ASN A 63 -7.98 10.79 0.38
C ASN A 63 -7.07 10.30 -0.76
N THR A 64 -7.16 9.01 -1.06
CA THR A 64 -6.37 8.40 -2.13
C THR A 64 -7.13 7.20 -2.68
N SER A 65 -6.68 6.64 -3.79
CA SER A 65 -7.27 5.42 -4.33
C SER A 65 -6.58 4.19 -3.75
N PRO A 66 -7.24 3.03 -3.73
CA PRO A 66 -6.59 1.78 -3.30
C PRO A 66 -5.35 1.47 -4.13
N GLN A 67 -5.40 1.74 -5.43
CA GLN A 67 -4.27 1.49 -6.33
C GLN A 67 -3.07 2.34 -5.94
N THR A 68 -3.29 3.63 -5.72
CA THR A 68 -2.22 4.55 -5.31
C THR A 68 -1.64 4.14 -3.97
N PHE A 69 -2.50 3.78 -3.03
CA PHE A 69 -2.07 3.33 -1.71
C PHE A 69 -1.22 2.06 -1.82
N LEU A 70 -1.67 1.11 -2.65
CA LEU A 70 -0.96 -0.15 -2.84
C LEU A 70 0.44 0.08 -3.45
N ILE A 71 0.52 0.96 -4.44
CA ILE A 71 1.81 1.30 -5.05
C ILE A 71 2.74 1.92 -4.00
N ALA A 72 2.24 2.85 -3.21
CA ALA A 72 3.06 3.47 -2.16
C ALA A 72 3.56 2.45 -1.15
N ALA A 73 2.72 1.49 -0.77
CA ALA A 73 3.12 0.42 0.16
C ALA A 73 4.19 -0.47 -0.44
N LYS A 74 4.05 -0.83 -1.71
CA LYS A 74 5.06 -1.63 -2.42
C LYS A 74 6.40 -0.91 -2.51
N ILE A 75 6.35 0.38 -2.81
CA ILE A 75 7.58 1.19 -2.90
C ILE A 75 8.23 1.32 -1.52
N ALA A 76 7.45 1.50 -0.46
CA ALA A 76 7.98 1.54 0.90
C ALA A 76 8.72 0.26 1.25
N ASN A 77 8.16 -0.89 0.91
CA ASN A 77 8.80 -2.17 1.12
C ASN A 77 10.08 -2.30 0.28
N ALA A 78 10.01 -1.86 -0.98
CA ALA A 78 11.18 -1.89 -1.86
C ALA A 78 12.33 -1.04 -1.31
N ARG A 79 12.01 0.10 -0.70
CA ARG A 79 13.03 0.95 -0.06
C ARG A 79 13.79 0.20 1.02
N GLU A 80 13.08 -0.55 1.84
CA GLU A 80 13.73 -1.35 2.88
C GLU A 80 14.61 -2.45 2.30
N LEU A 81 14.14 -3.14 1.26
CA LEU A 81 14.91 -4.18 0.60
C LEU A 81 16.18 -3.61 -0.04
N LEU A 82 16.09 -2.43 -0.64
CA LEU A 82 17.25 -1.76 -1.23
C LEU A 82 18.29 -1.41 -0.19
N LEU A 83 17.87 -1.03 1.00
CA LEU A 83 18.78 -0.60 2.08
C LEU A 83 19.33 -1.76 2.89
N GLN A 84 18.53 -2.78 3.14
CA GLN A 84 18.86 -3.83 4.10
C GLN A 84 19.36 -5.12 3.47
N THR A 85 19.29 -5.22 2.14
CA THR A 85 19.69 -6.44 1.45
C THR A 85 20.55 -6.13 0.23
N ASP A 86 21.19 -7.15 -0.29
CA ASP A 86 21.94 -7.09 -1.55
C ASP A 86 21.14 -7.66 -2.72
N ILE A 87 19.85 -7.87 -2.51
CA ILE A 87 18.98 -8.38 -3.57
C ILE A 87 19.04 -7.44 -4.75
N SER A 88 19.13 -7.98 -5.96
CA SER A 88 19.18 -7.17 -7.17
C SER A 88 17.92 -6.35 -7.34
N ILE A 89 18.05 -5.21 -7.99
CA ILE A 89 16.91 -4.34 -8.28
C ILE A 89 15.86 -5.09 -9.09
N GLU A 90 16.29 -5.93 -10.03
CA GLU A 90 15.38 -6.76 -10.82
C GLU A 90 14.57 -7.70 -9.95
N ASN A 91 15.21 -8.36 -9.00
CA ASN A 91 14.52 -9.29 -8.10
C ASN A 91 13.61 -8.55 -7.13
N ILE A 92 14.01 -7.37 -6.68
CA ILE A 92 13.13 -6.52 -5.86
C ILE A 92 11.88 -6.14 -6.66
N ALA A 93 12.06 -5.73 -7.92
CA ALA A 93 10.94 -5.39 -8.79
C ALA A 93 9.97 -6.57 -8.93
N LEU A 94 10.50 -7.77 -9.14
CA LEU A 94 9.67 -8.97 -9.26
C LEU A 94 8.92 -9.26 -7.96
N SER A 95 9.60 -9.12 -6.82
CA SER A 95 8.95 -9.37 -5.53
C SER A 95 7.83 -8.39 -5.22
N CYS A 96 7.86 -7.21 -5.85
CA CYS A 96 6.80 -6.21 -5.72
C CYS A 96 5.71 -6.37 -6.79
N GLY A 97 5.80 -7.40 -7.62
CA GLY A 97 4.81 -7.67 -8.65
C GLY A 97 5.03 -6.98 -9.97
N TYR A 98 6.18 -6.37 -10.18
CA TYR A 98 6.51 -5.73 -11.44
C TYR A 98 7.27 -6.72 -12.33
N GLN A 99 6.68 -7.09 -13.45
CA GLN A 99 7.33 -7.98 -14.40
C GLN A 99 8.37 -7.25 -15.25
N ASN A 100 8.25 -5.93 -15.31
CA ASN A 100 9.14 -5.07 -16.07
C ASN A 100 9.91 -4.17 -15.11
N PRO A 101 11.26 -4.32 -15.03
CA PRO A 101 12.06 -3.47 -14.13
C PRO A 101 11.96 -1.98 -14.45
N PHE A 102 11.72 -1.63 -15.70
CA PHE A 102 11.56 -0.22 -16.06
C PHE A 102 10.29 0.39 -15.48
N ALA A 103 9.21 -0.38 -15.47
CA ALA A 103 7.96 0.06 -14.84
C ALA A 103 8.16 0.27 -13.33
N PHE A 104 8.87 -0.64 -12.70
CA PHE A 104 9.22 -0.51 -11.28
C PHE A 104 10.05 0.75 -11.04
N SER A 105 11.09 0.97 -11.83
CA SER A 105 11.97 2.14 -11.68
C SER A 105 11.21 3.45 -11.84
N ARG A 106 10.27 3.50 -12.78
CA ARG A 106 9.45 4.70 -12.98
C ARG A 106 8.54 4.94 -11.77
N ALA A 107 7.89 3.91 -11.28
CA ALA A 107 7.03 4.02 -10.10
C ALA A 107 7.85 4.44 -8.88
N PHE A 108 9.01 3.84 -8.70
CA PHE A 108 9.90 4.16 -7.59
C PHE A 108 10.36 5.62 -7.66
N LYS A 109 10.78 6.06 -8.82
CA LYS A 109 11.24 7.45 -9.00
C LYS A 109 10.10 8.44 -8.78
N LYS A 110 8.90 8.10 -9.22
CA LYS A 110 7.73 8.96 -9.01
C LYS A 110 7.43 9.13 -7.53
N GLU A 111 7.57 8.06 -6.75
CA GLU A 111 7.26 8.10 -5.31
C GLU A 111 8.40 8.69 -4.48
N THR A 112 9.65 8.47 -4.86
CA THR A 112 10.80 8.82 -4.01
C THR A 112 11.65 9.95 -4.58
N GLY A 113 11.51 10.27 -5.87
CA GLY A 113 12.34 11.26 -6.53
C GLY A 113 13.65 10.69 -7.08
N MET A 114 13.95 9.43 -6.82
CA MET A 114 15.18 8.79 -7.26
C MET A 114 14.89 7.44 -7.88
N THR A 115 15.79 6.99 -8.78
CA THR A 115 15.72 5.63 -9.26
C THR A 115 16.12 4.67 -8.13
N PRO A 116 15.74 3.38 -8.20
CA PRO A 116 16.15 2.42 -7.19
C PRO A 116 17.67 2.35 -7.03
N ARG A 117 18.39 2.42 -8.13
CA ARG A 117 19.85 2.39 -8.11
C ARG A 117 20.43 3.61 -7.39
N GLU A 118 19.95 4.79 -7.76
CA GLU A 118 20.37 6.03 -7.11
C GLU A 118 20.08 5.99 -5.61
N TYR A 119 18.91 5.50 -5.26
CA TYR A 119 18.48 5.40 -3.87
C TYR A 119 19.41 4.48 -3.08
N ARG A 120 19.72 3.30 -3.61
CA ARG A 120 20.63 2.35 -2.95
C ARG A 120 22.01 2.94 -2.74
N LEU A 121 22.57 3.57 -3.77
CA LEU A 121 23.90 4.15 -3.70
C LEU A 121 23.97 5.33 -2.74
N LYS A 122 22.99 6.22 -2.81
CA LYS A 122 23.00 7.43 -1.98
C LYS A 122 22.80 7.09 -0.51
N CYS A 123 21.88 6.21 -0.20
CA CYS A 123 21.63 5.82 1.19
C CYS A 123 22.77 4.98 1.77
N ALA A 124 23.41 4.16 0.95
CA ALA A 124 24.57 3.40 1.39
C ALA A 124 25.72 4.36 1.76
N SER A 125 25.96 5.38 0.95
CA SER A 125 26.98 6.39 1.24
C SER A 125 26.66 7.15 2.53
N ASN A 126 25.40 7.56 2.69
CA ASN A 126 24.95 8.27 3.89
C ASN A 126 25.06 7.35 5.13
N GLY A 127 24.70 6.08 4.98
CA GLY A 127 24.83 5.11 6.05
C GLY A 127 26.27 4.93 6.49
N ASN A 128 27.18 4.86 5.52
CA ASN A 128 28.62 4.76 5.83
C ASN A 128 29.13 6.01 6.54
N LEU A 129 28.66 7.18 6.13
CA LEU A 129 29.05 8.42 6.81
C LEU A 129 28.53 8.48 8.24
N LEU A 130 27.32 7.98 8.46
CA LEU A 130 26.72 7.96 9.80
C LEU A 130 27.40 6.96 10.72
N ASN A 131 28.00 5.92 10.18
CA ASN A 131 28.67 4.89 10.96
C ASN A 131 30.11 5.28 11.35
N HIS A 132 30.56 6.38 10.88
CA HIS A 132 31.85 6.96 11.29
C HIS A 132 31.64 8.04 12.31
#